data_9635159d59c896f9f228af9b1375e687
#
_entry.id   9635159d59c896f9f228af9b1375e687
#
_cell.length_a   1.000
_cell.length_b   1.000
_cell.length_c   1.000
_cell.angle_alpha   90.00
_cell.angle_beta   90.00
_cell.angle_gamma   90.00
#
_symmetry.space_group_name_H-M   'P 1'
#
loop_
_entity.id
_entity.type
_entity.pdbx_description
1 polymer ?
#
loop_
_entity_poly.entity_id
_entity_poly.type
_entity_poly.pdbx_seq_one_letter_code
_entity_poly.pdbx_strand_id
1 'polypeptide(L)'
;LGDVYKRQLPYSIIEQDLKKYDIILPRKNKTFRTVKETYTFFHNEEDLILLGKAINKIEPKYYESYQKVLNSHSYYYANMMICYHDIMMEYAEWLFNILFEVEKYIDINKYKNDYQKRVFGFMAERLLQVWVEYNNLKVKEYDVFNTEIKDDNIFEKNIERLKRVFKINE
;
A
#
# COMPACT_ATOMS: atom_id res chain seq x y z
N LEU A 1 4.28 27.89 0.18
CA LEU A 1 3.79 27.34 -1.11
C LEU A 1 4.93 27.20 -2.14
N GLY A 2 5.90 28.15 -2.22
CA GLY A 2 6.99 28.09 -3.21
C GLY A 2 7.87 26.85 -3.14
N ASP A 3 8.13 26.28 -1.95
CA ASP A 3 8.95 25.08 -1.79
C ASP A 3 8.21 23.79 -2.17
N VAL A 4 6.89 23.76 -2.05
CA VAL A 4 6.06 22.63 -2.47
C VAL A 4 6.15 22.43 -3.98
N TYR A 5 6.03 23.53 -4.75
CA TYR A 5 6.12 23.48 -6.21
C TYR A 5 7.50 23.03 -6.70
N LYS A 6 8.57 23.39 -5.99
CA LYS A 6 9.94 22.96 -6.34
C LYS A 6 10.19 21.46 -6.11
N ARG A 7 9.36 20.82 -5.28
CA ARG A 7 9.46 19.38 -4.94
C ARG A 7 8.48 18.51 -5.72
N GLN A 8 7.65 19.10 -6.57
CA GLN A 8 6.77 18.33 -7.46
C GLN A 8 7.58 17.64 -8.56
N LEU A 9 7.16 16.43 -8.92
CA LEU A 9 7.73 15.70 -10.03
C LEU A 9 7.27 16.37 -11.35
N PRO A 10 8.18 16.95 -12.17
CA PRO A 10 7.81 17.60 -13.42
C PRO A 10 7.23 16.59 -14.42
N TYR A 11 6.25 17.03 -15.21
CA TYR A 11 5.63 16.18 -16.23
C TYR A 11 6.65 15.59 -17.22
N SER A 12 7.66 16.37 -17.61
CA SER A 12 8.74 15.92 -18.51
C SER A 12 9.56 14.76 -17.93
N ILE A 13 9.75 14.71 -16.61
CA ILE A 13 10.41 13.61 -15.92
C ILE A 13 9.50 12.37 -15.89
N ILE A 14 8.21 12.56 -15.57
CA ILE A 14 7.22 11.47 -15.60
C ILE A 14 7.20 10.82 -16.98
N GLU A 15 7.10 11.62 -18.04
CA GLU A 15 7.07 11.14 -19.43
C GLU A 15 8.35 10.38 -19.82
N GLN A 16 9.51 10.89 -19.38
CA GLN A 16 10.80 10.22 -19.60
C GLN A 16 10.88 8.88 -18.87
N ASP A 17 10.41 8.82 -17.63
CA ASP A 17 10.45 7.60 -16.83
C ASP A 17 9.49 6.55 -17.37
N LEU A 18 8.27 6.93 -17.75
CA LEU A 18 7.29 6.00 -18.31
C LEU A 18 7.67 5.43 -19.69
N LYS A 19 8.69 5.98 -20.36
CA LYS A 19 9.31 5.34 -21.54
C LYS A 19 10.22 4.16 -21.19
N LYS A 20 10.63 4.03 -19.91
CA LYS A 20 11.61 3.03 -19.44
C LYS A 20 11.06 2.10 -18.38
N TYR A 21 10.06 2.57 -17.65
CA TYR A 21 9.43 1.90 -16.53
C TYR A 21 7.93 1.77 -16.78
N ASP A 22 7.35 0.71 -16.27
CA ASP A 22 5.92 0.44 -16.44
C ASP A 22 5.08 1.27 -15.47
N ILE A 23 5.64 1.57 -14.29
CA ILE A 23 4.93 2.25 -13.20
C ILE A 23 5.91 3.06 -12.34
N ILE A 24 5.44 4.22 -11.86
CA ILE A 24 6.13 5.05 -10.88
C ILE A 24 5.39 4.92 -9.54
N LEU A 25 6.12 4.60 -8.50
CA LEU A 25 5.59 4.38 -7.15
C LEU A 25 6.36 5.19 -6.10
N PRO A 26 5.76 5.41 -4.91
CA PRO A 26 6.51 5.86 -3.74
C PRO A 26 7.63 4.88 -3.41
N ARG A 27 8.73 5.36 -2.83
CA ARG A 27 9.77 4.47 -2.31
C ARG A 27 9.21 3.55 -1.24
N LYS A 28 9.55 2.26 -1.31
CA LYS A 28 9.14 1.27 -0.30
C LYS A 28 9.60 1.65 1.10
N ASN A 29 8.71 1.59 2.05
CA ASN A 29 9.04 1.63 3.47
C ASN A 29 9.67 0.32 3.90
N LYS A 30 10.81 0.39 4.59
CA LYS A 30 11.47 -0.77 5.21
C LYS A 30 11.06 -0.87 6.68
N THR A 31 10.78 -2.09 7.14
CA THR A 31 10.35 -2.36 8.52
C THR A 31 11.12 -3.54 9.11
N PHE A 32 11.22 -3.59 10.46
CA PHE A 32 11.76 -4.77 11.16
C PHE A 32 10.78 -5.95 11.13
N ARG A 33 9.48 -5.65 11.14
CA ARG A 33 8.41 -6.64 11.04
C ARG A 33 8.14 -6.98 9.59
N THR A 34 7.65 -8.17 9.34
CA THR A 34 7.08 -8.51 8.04
C THR A 34 5.84 -7.65 7.74
N VAL A 35 5.42 -7.60 6.49
CA VAL A 35 4.18 -6.92 6.10
C VAL A 35 2.98 -7.53 6.84
N LYS A 36 2.94 -8.86 6.99
CA LYS A 36 1.91 -9.55 7.78
C LYS A 36 1.93 -9.08 9.23
N GLU A 37 3.07 -9.14 9.92
CA GLU A 37 3.20 -8.71 11.32
C GLU A 37 2.88 -7.23 11.51
N THR A 38 3.24 -6.38 10.54
CA THR A 38 2.89 -4.96 10.56
C THR A 38 1.39 -4.76 10.42
N TYR A 39 0.73 -5.51 9.53
CA TYR A 39 -0.72 -5.45 9.38
C TYR A 39 -1.43 -5.91 10.66
N THR A 40 -1.09 -7.08 11.17
CA THR A 40 -1.74 -7.66 12.37
C THR A 40 -1.52 -6.87 13.64
N PHE A 41 -0.47 -6.06 13.69
CA PHE A 41 -0.25 -5.15 14.80
C PHE A 41 -1.28 -4.00 14.85
N PHE A 42 -1.76 -3.53 13.70
CA PHE A 42 -2.70 -2.41 13.60
C PHE A 42 -4.13 -2.82 13.26
N HIS A 43 -4.33 -3.99 12.66
CA HIS A 43 -5.59 -4.47 12.08
C HIS A 43 -5.84 -5.94 12.45
N ASN A 44 -6.97 -6.50 12.01
CA ASN A 44 -7.31 -7.89 12.27
C ASN A 44 -6.55 -8.84 11.34
N GLU A 45 -5.94 -9.88 11.88
CA GLU A 45 -5.29 -10.93 11.09
C GLU A 45 -6.26 -11.65 10.15
N GLU A 46 -7.51 -11.81 10.58
CA GLU A 46 -8.57 -12.47 9.82
C GLU A 46 -8.78 -11.81 8.45
N ASP A 47 -8.58 -10.48 8.36
CA ASP A 47 -8.69 -9.74 7.11
C ASP A 47 -7.71 -10.27 6.04
N LEU A 48 -6.46 -10.55 6.43
CA LEU A 48 -5.47 -11.13 5.52
C LEU A 48 -5.80 -12.58 5.15
N ILE A 49 -6.36 -13.35 6.08
CA ILE A 49 -6.79 -14.72 5.81
C ILE A 49 -7.91 -14.72 4.77
N LEU A 50 -8.90 -13.85 4.92
CA LEU A 50 -10.00 -13.70 3.96
C LEU A 50 -9.49 -13.21 2.61
N LEU A 51 -8.60 -12.23 2.60
CA LEU A 51 -7.96 -11.74 1.37
C LEU A 51 -7.21 -12.86 0.64
N GLY A 52 -6.43 -13.66 1.35
CA GLY A 52 -5.72 -14.81 0.78
C GLY A 52 -6.67 -15.86 0.20
N LYS A 53 -7.80 -16.14 0.87
CA LYS A 53 -8.84 -17.05 0.36
C LYS A 53 -9.48 -16.52 -0.92
N ALA A 54 -9.78 -15.21 -0.97
CA ALA A 54 -10.35 -14.58 -2.16
C ALA A 54 -9.37 -14.63 -3.35
N ILE A 55 -8.11 -14.29 -3.13
CA ILE A 55 -7.06 -14.41 -4.17
C ILE A 55 -6.97 -15.84 -4.68
N ASN A 56 -6.89 -16.81 -3.78
CA ASN A 56 -6.75 -18.23 -4.19
C ASN A 56 -7.99 -18.74 -4.95
N LYS A 57 -9.16 -18.16 -4.70
CA LYS A 57 -10.41 -18.52 -5.38
C LYS A 57 -10.54 -17.91 -6.77
N ILE A 58 -10.20 -16.61 -6.91
CA ILE A 58 -10.46 -15.85 -8.13
C ILE A 58 -9.22 -15.78 -9.03
N GLU A 59 -8.07 -15.54 -8.42
CA GLU A 59 -6.78 -15.30 -9.09
C GLU A 59 -5.67 -16.16 -8.46
N PRO A 60 -5.80 -17.51 -8.47
CA PRO A 60 -4.89 -18.42 -7.75
C PRO A 60 -3.43 -18.25 -8.14
N LYS A 61 -3.17 -17.81 -9.38
CA LYS A 61 -1.81 -17.53 -9.88
C LYS A 61 -1.08 -16.42 -9.09
N TYR A 62 -1.80 -15.52 -8.43
CA TYR A 62 -1.22 -14.44 -7.59
C TYR A 62 -0.94 -14.86 -6.15
N TYR A 63 -1.39 -16.05 -5.73
CA TYR A 63 -1.32 -16.45 -4.33
C TYR A 63 0.12 -16.57 -3.80
N GLU A 64 1.04 -17.09 -4.61
CA GLU A 64 2.46 -17.17 -4.25
C GLU A 64 3.08 -15.78 -4.06
N SER A 65 2.80 -14.85 -4.97
CA SER A 65 3.24 -13.44 -4.84
C SER A 65 2.63 -12.78 -3.60
N TYR A 66 1.36 -13.08 -3.28
CA TYR A 66 0.73 -12.62 -2.05
C TYR A 66 1.48 -13.10 -0.81
N GLN A 67 1.80 -14.39 -0.71
CA GLN A 67 2.57 -14.94 0.41
C GLN A 67 3.97 -14.31 0.49
N LYS A 68 4.64 -14.13 -0.63
CA LYS A 68 5.96 -13.48 -0.70
C LYS A 68 5.90 -12.05 -0.17
N VAL A 69 4.90 -11.28 -0.58
CA VAL A 69 4.70 -9.90 -0.11
C VAL A 69 4.43 -9.86 1.39
N LEU A 70 3.56 -10.72 1.91
CA LEU A 70 3.25 -10.78 3.34
C LEU A 70 4.48 -11.10 4.21
N ASN A 71 5.41 -11.90 3.70
CA ASN A 71 6.65 -12.28 4.39
C ASN A 71 7.80 -11.29 4.12
N SER A 72 7.61 -10.26 3.28
CA SER A 72 8.64 -9.26 3.03
C SER A 72 8.74 -8.24 4.17
N HIS A 73 9.90 -7.57 4.26
CA HIS A 73 10.17 -6.51 5.24
C HIS A 73 10.09 -5.10 4.61
N SER A 74 9.42 -4.99 3.46
CA SER A 74 9.23 -3.71 2.79
C SER A 74 7.92 -3.68 2.03
N TYR A 75 7.27 -2.51 1.99
CA TYR A 75 5.98 -2.35 1.31
C TYR A 75 5.83 -0.95 0.76
N TYR A 76 5.00 -0.81 -0.29
CA TYR A 76 4.56 0.48 -0.78
C TYR A 76 3.53 1.07 0.18
N TYR A 77 3.76 2.33 0.56
CA TYR A 77 2.86 3.07 1.42
C TYR A 77 1.81 3.79 0.55
N ALA A 78 0.55 3.59 0.90
CA ALA A 78 -0.60 4.13 0.18
C ALA A 78 -0.75 3.61 -1.28
N ASN A 79 -1.94 3.79 -1.84
CA ASN A 79 -2.23 3.43 -3.24
C ASN A 79 -1.90 4.60 -4.18
N MET A 80 -0.65 5.10 -4.12
CA MET A 80 -0.17 6.16 -5.01
C MET A 80 0.61 5.55 -6.15
N MET A 81 0.21 5.84 -7.38
CA MET A 81 0.91 5.38 -8.57
C MET A 81 0.76 6.37 -9.73
N ILE A 82 1.73 6.36 -10.63
CA ILE A 82 1.63 6.99 -11.95
C ILE A 82 1.99 5.92 -12.97
N CYS A 83 1.09 5.66 -13.91
CA CYS A 83 1.29 4.69 -15.00
C CYS A 83 0.44 5.09 -16.20
N TYR A 84 0.59 4.38 -17.32
CA TYR A 84 -0.30 4.52 -18.45
C TYR A 84 -1.69 3.99 -18.12
N HIS A 85 -2.69 4.51 -18.82
CA HIS A 85 -4.11 4.19 -18.64
C HIS A 85 -4.38 2.68 -18.66
N ASP A 86 -3.80 1.96 -19.62
CA ASP A 86 -4.04 0.53 -19.79
C ASP A 86 -3.58 -0.26 -18.57
N ILE A 87 -2.40 0.04 -18.05
CA ILE A 87 -1.85 -0.56 -16.80
C ILE A 87 -2.78 -0.27 -15.61
N MET A 88 -3.30 0.97 -15.52
CA MET A 88 -4.25 1.34 -14.47
C MET A 88 -5.54 0.54 -14.58
N MET A 89 -6.07 0.36 -15.77
CA MET A 89 -7.32 -0.37 -15.98
C MET A 89 -7.17 -1.86 -15.66
N GLU A 90 -6.08 -2.49 -16.09
CA GLU A 90 -5.77 -3.89 -15.75
C GLU A 90 -5.64 -4.08 -14.23
N TYR A 91 -4.90 -3.17 -13.57
CA TYR A 91 -4.78 -3.20 -12.11
C TYR A 91 -6.12 -3.01 -11.40
N ALA A 92 -6.92 -2.03 -11.83
CA ALA A 92 -8.20 -1.73 -11.21
C ALA A 92 -9.18 -2.89 -11.35
N GLU A 93 -9.30 -3.49 -12.55
CA GLU A 93 -10.15 -4.66 -12.76
C GLU A 93 -9.74 -5.82 -11.85
N TRP A 94 -8.45 -6.16 -11.82
CA TRP A 94 -7.92 -7.21 -10.96
C TRP A 94 -8.18 -6.92 -9.47
N LEU A 95 -7.88 -5.69 -9.02
CA LEU A 95 -8.06 -5.26 -7.64
C LEU A 95 -9.52 -5.39 -7.19
N PHE A 96 -10.43 -4.80 -7.96
CA PHE A 96 -11.84 -4.77 -7.58
C PHE A 96 -12.50 -6.15 -7.63
N ASN A 97 -12.12 -7.02 -8.56
CA ASN A 97 -12.58 -8.40 -8.58
C ASN A 97 -12.25 -9.13 -7.28
N ILE A 98 -11.04 -8.95 -6.75
CA ILE A 98 -10.63 -9.55 -5.47
C ILE A 98 -11.40 -8.89 -4.31
N LEU A 99 -11.47 -7.54 -4.26
CA LEU A 99 -12.15 -6.85 -3.16
C LEU A 99 -13.65 -7.15 -3.10
N PHE A 100 -14.34 -7.25 -4.23
CA PHE A 100 -15.75 -7.66 -4.29
C PHE A 100 -15.96 -9.12 -3.85
N GLU A 101 -15.00 -9.99 -4.07
CA GLU A 101 -15.08 -11.34 -3.50
C GLU A 101 -14.93 -11.31 -1.99
N VAL A 102 -13.96 -10.53 -1.45
CA VAL A 102 -13.75 -10.35 -0.01
C VAL A 102 -14.99 -9.75 0.65
N GLU A 103 -15.64 -8.77 0.02
CA GLU A 103 -16.84 -8.07 0.52
C GLU A 103 -17.96 -9.05 0.90
N LYS A 104 -18.08 -10.18 0.20
CA LYS A 104 -19.12 -11.20 0.50
C LYS A 104 -18.95 -11.84 1.88
N TYR A 105 -17.80 -11.73 2.49
CA TYR A 105 -17.45 -12.39 3.76
C TYR A 105 -17.15 -11.40 4.90
N ILE A 106 -17.02 -10.11 4.61
CA ILE A 106 -16.75 -9.07 5.59
C ILE A 106 -18.04 -8.38 6.02
N ASP A 107 -18.30 -8.40 7.31
CA ASP A 107 -19.32 -7.54 7.93
C ASP A 107 -18.65 -6.29 8.53
N ILE A 108 -18.76 -5.18 7.83
CA ILE A 108 -18.17 -3.90 8.20
C ILE A 108 -18.63 -3.42 9.60
N ASN A 109 -19.83 -3.81 10.04
CA ASN A 109 -20.37 -3.39 11.33
C ASN A 109 -19.68 -4.06 12.53
N LYS A 110 -18.93 -5.14 12.30
CA LYS A 110 -18.14 -5.80 13.34
C LYS A 110 -16.84 -5.06 13.70
N TYR A 111 -16.43 -4.08 12.89
CA TYR A 111 -15.23 -3.30 13.18
C TYR A 111 -15.49 -2.23 14.22
N LYS A 112 -14.62 -2.16 15.24
CA LYS A 112 -14.80 -1.38 16.48
C LYS A 112 -14.92 0.13 16.28
N ASN A 113 -14.35 0.68 15.20
CA ASN A 113 -14.31 2.12 14.93
C ASN A 113 -14.23 2.41 13.42
N ASP A 114 -14.49 3.65 13.04
CA ASP A 114 -14.51 4.07 11.64
C ASP A 114 -13.16 3.93 10.94
N TYR A 115 -12.04 4.01 11.68
CA TYR A 115 -10.73 3.75 11.11
C TYR A 115 -10.61 2.31 10.63
N GLN A 116 -11.04 1.33 11.43
CA GLN A 116 -10.98 -0.09 11.06
C GLN A 116 -11.99 -0.47 9.97
N LYS A 117 -13.08 0.26 9.81
CA LYS A 117 -14.03 0.08 8.70
C LYS A 117 -13.42 0.35 7.31
N ARG A 118 -12.24 0.97 7.26
CA ARG A 118 -11.45 1.18 6.03
C ARG A 118 -10.70 -0.07 5.56
N VAL A 119 -11.08 -1.24 6.04
CA VAL A 119 -10.42 -2.55 5.81
C VAL A 119 -10.08 -2.79 4.33
N PHE A 120 -10.98 -2.49 3.40
CA PHE A 120 -10.73 -2.64 1.96
C PHE A 120 -9.58 -1.75 1.47
N GLY A 121 -9.47 -0.53 2.01
CA GLY A 121 -8.34 0.36 1.73
C GLY A 121 -7.02 -0.22 2.23
N PHE A 122 -7.01 -0.80 3.43
CA PHE A 122 -5.82 -1.45 3.98
C PHE A 122 -5.41 -2.70 3.20
N MET A 123 -6.38 -3.47 2.69
CA MET A 123 -6.11 -4.61 1.81
C MET A 123 -5.56 -4.15 0.46
N ALA A 124 -6.16 -3.11 -0.14
CA ALA A 124 -5.74 -2.58 -1.43
C ALA A 124 -4.27 -2.12 -1.43
N GLU A 125 -3.79 -1.51 -0.32
CA GLU A 125 -2.39 -1.11 -0.18
C GLU A 125 -1.41 -2.30 -0.29
N ARG A 126 -1.81 -3.50 0.14
CA ARG A 126 -0.99 -4.71 0.04
C ARG A 126 -1.08 -5.33 -1.35
N LEU A 127 -2.27 -5.26 -1.95
CA LEU A 127 -2.54 -5.80 -3.28
C LEU A 127 -1.75 -5.10 -4.38
N LEU A 128 -1.49 -3.80 -4.27
CA LEU A 128 -0.65 -3.08 -5.24
C LEU A 128 0.73 -3.73 -5.37
N GLN A 129 1.38 -4.06 -4.26
CA GLN A 129 2.68 -4.72 -4.33
C GLN A 129 2.59 -6.15 -4.87
N VAL A 130 1.53 -6.89 -4.52
CA VAL A 130 1.28 -8.24 -5.05
C VAL A 130 1.16 -8.22 -6.58
N TRP A 131 0.41 -7.25 -7.10
CA TRP A 131 0.20 -7.09 -8.54
C TRP A 131 1.49 -6.72 -9.27
N VAL A 132 2.26 -5.78 -8.71
CA VAL A 132 3.56 -5.36 -9.25
C VAL A 132 4.55 -6.53 -9.28
N GLU A 133 4.65 -7.30 -8.19
CA GLU A 133 5.56 -8.44 -8.07
C GLU A 133 5.18 -9.57 -9.04
N TYR A 134 3.91 -9.92 -9.12
CA TYR A 134 3.46 -11.00 -10.00
C TYR A 134 3.69 -10.66 -11.48
N ASN A 135 3.31 -9.46 -11.90
CA ASN A 135 3.45 -9.01 -13.28
C ASN A 135 4.88 -8.59 -13.65
N ASN A 136 5.81 -8.67 -12.69
CA ASN A 136 7.23 -8.32 -12.87
C ASN A 136 7.44 -6.93 -13.50
N LEU A 137 6.66 -5.95 -13.03
CA LEU A 137 6.69 -4.59 -13.57
C LEU A 137 8.00 -3.89 -13.23
N LYS A 138 8.53 -3.15 -14.20
CA LYS A 138 9.66 -2.26 -14.00
C LYS A 138 9.21 -1.01 -13.25
N VAL A 139 9.61 -0.91 -11.99
CA VAL A 139 9.20 0.19 -11.11
C VAL A 139 10.26 1.28 -11.06
N LYS A 140 9.83 2.53 -11.19
CA LYS A 140 10.57 3.72 -10.78
C LYS A 140 10.08 4.18 -9.42
N GLU A 141 10.97 4.38 -8.46
CA GLU A 141 10.60 4.87 -7.13
C GLU A 141 11.02 6.32 -6.92
N TYR A 142 10.13 7.10 -6.27
CA TYR A 142 10.39 8.45 -5.80
C TYR A 142 10.05 8.60 -4.33
N ASP A 143 10.77 9.49 -3.64
CA ASP A 143 10.46 9.87 -2.29
C ASP A 143 9.17 10.70 -2.26
N VAL A 144 8.33 10.44 -1.26
CA VAL A 144 7.09 11.22 -1.04
C VAL A 144 7.36 12.34 -0.06
N PHE A 145 7.02 13.55 -0.45
CA PHE A 145 7.07 14.71 0.42
C PHE A 145 5.69 14.98 1.02
N ASN A 146 5.58 14.89 2.34
CA ASN A 146 4.34 15.23 3.04
C ASN A 146 4.34 16.74 3.38
N THR A 147 3.43 17.49 2.74
CA THR A 147 3.29 18.95 2.91
C THR A 147 2.67 19.37 4.24
N GLU A 148 1.98 18.46 4.93
CA GLU A 148 1.33 18.72 6.22
C GLU A 148 2.33 18.70 7.39
N ILE A 149 3.51 18.12 7.16
CA ILE A 149 4.51 17.98 8.20
C ILE A 149 5.56 19.07 8.02
N LYS A 150 5.58 20.07 8.93
CA LYS A 150 6.65 21.06 9.00
C LYS A 150 7.97 20.35 9.33
N ASP A 151 9.05 20.70 8.61
CA ASP A 151 10.37 20.07 8.74
C ASP A 151 10.99 20.15 10.16
N ASP A 152 10.43 21.00 11.03
CA ASP A 152 11.01 21.32 12.34
C ASP A 152 10.85 20.21 13.40
N ASN A 153 10.17 19.10 13.11
CA ASN A 153 9.79 18.12 14.13
C ASN A 153 10.08 16.66 13.76
N ILE A 154 11.23 16.37 13.15
CA ILE A 154 11.67 14.95 12.94
C ILE A 154 11.74 14.20 14.28
N PHE A 155 12.11 14.89 15.36
CA PHE A 155 12.23 14.29 16.68
C PHE A 155 10.84 13.97 17.29
N GLU A 156 9.89 14.88 17.20
CA GLU A 156 8.50 14.65 17.66
C GLU A 156 7.80 13.56 16.85
N LYS A 157 8.04 13.52 15.53
CA LYS A 157 7.53 12.42 14.67
C LYS A 157 8.03 11.06 15.11
N ASN A 158 9.30 10.96 15.45
CA ASN A 158 9.87 9.70 15.93
C ASN A 158 9.27 9.33 17.28
N ILE A 159 9.02 10.29 18.16
CA ILE A 159 8.35 10.08 19.44
C ILE A 159 6.88 9.67 19.24
N GLU A 160 6.13 10.34 18.37
CA GLU A 160 4.75 9.94 18.07
C GLU A 160 4.66 8.58 17.40
N ARG A 161 5.59 8.27 16.51
CA ARG A 161 5.70 6.94 15.88
C ARG A 161 6.02 5.88 16.93
N LEU A 162 6.92 6.17 17.87
CA LEU A 162 7.21 5.30 19.01
C LEU A 162 6.01 5.16 19.95
N LYS A 163 5.31 6.24 20.28
CA LYS A 163 4.07 6.20 21.09
C LYS A 163 3.02 5.31 20.44
N ARG A 164 2.79 5.43 19.12
CA ARG A 164 1.88 4.54 18.38
C ARG A 164 2.35 3.08 18.39
N VAL A 165 3.64 2.84 18.22
CA VAL A 165 4.22 1.48 18.23
C VAL A 165 4.08 0.83 19.59
N PHE A 166 4.28 1.58 20.67
CA PHE A 166 4.24 1.02 22.03
C PHE A 166 2.88 1.14 22.72
N LYS A 167 1.83 1.69 22.03
CA LYS A 167 0.51 1.93 22.64
C LYS A 167 0.60 2.65 23.99
N ILE A 168 1.55 3.55 24.15
CA ILE A 168 1.66 4.38 25.35
C ILE A 168 0.56 5.45 25.19
N ASN A 169 -0.62 5.14 25.71
CA ASN A 169 -1.69 6.11 25.90
C ASN A 169 -1.39 6.86 27.20
N GLU A 170 -1.42 8.18 27.14
CA GLU A 170 -1.69 9.01 28.32
C GLU A 170 -3.17 8.92 28.66
#